data_5508f245bc054f1440d77a685a077837
#
_entry.id   5508f245bc054f1440d77a685a077837
#
_cell.length_a   1.000
_cell.length_b   1.000
_cell.length_c   1.000
_cell.angle_alpha   90.00
_cell.angle_beta   90.00
_cell.angle_gamma   90.00
#
_symmetry.space_group_name_H-M   'P 1'
#
loop_
_entity.id
_entity.type
_entity.pdbx_description
1 polymer ?
#
loop_
_entity_poly.entity_id
_entity_poly.type
_entity_poly.pdbx_seq_one_letter_code
_entity_poly.pdbx_strand_id
1 'polypeptide(L)'
;MAQVLFEQVYYDGSSAQLGDALSTLESGSRPKGGAELDGIPSIGAENIERFGQYDYTKEKFISHEYFKRLNRGVVHSGDVLLYKDGAYTGKVSMALDGFPHAQCAVNEHIFILRPNELAPSSFFLYFLLLNSENKQALFSRASSKAAQPGLNQTEVKTLPILLPKIEKIVEFDNTIAPFMHQIAKNANENRKLSTLRDTLLPKLLSGEISVN
;
A
#
# COMPACT_ATOMS: atom_id res chain seq x y z
N MET A 1 7.75 6.57 17.33
CA MET A 1 6.73 7.58 17.75
C MET A 1 5.35 7.26 17.17
N ALA A 2 5.14 7.21 15.84
CA ALA A 2 3.84 6.93 15.25
C ALA A 2 3.19 5.59 15.69
N GLN A 3 3.97 4.52 15.75
CA GLN A 3 3.50 3.22 16.23
C GLN A 3 3.04 3.27 17.70
N VAL A 4 3.76 4.00 18.55
CA VAL A 4 3.39 4.15 19.97
C VAL A 4 2.07 4.93 20.12
N LEU A 5 1.89 6.00 19.34
CA LEU A 5 0.63 6.76 19.33
C LEU A 5 -0.53 5.89 18.83
N PHE A 6 -0.30 5.08 17.80
CA PHE A 6 -1.30 4.12 17.32
C PHE A 6 -1.69 3.13 18.41
N GLU A 7 -0.72 2.51 19.09
CA GLU A 7 -0.96 1.51 20.12
C GLU A 7 -1.76 2.08 21.30
N GLN A 8 -1.47 3.32 21.72
CA GLN A 8 -2.25 4.00 22.76
C GLN A 8 -3.73 4.16 22.39
N VAL A 9 -4.02 4.42 21.12
CA VAL A 9 -5.40 4.55 20.63
C VAL A 9 -6.01 3.17 20.40
N TYR A 10 -5.28 2.26 19.81
CA TYR A 10 -5.74 0.94 19.38
C TYR A 10 -6.20 0.07 20.55
N TYR A 11 -5.38 -0.03 21.60
CA TYR A 11 -5.69 -0.90 22.75
C TYR A 11 -6.81 -0.36 23.65
N ASP A 12 -7.27 0.86 23.45
CA ASP A 12 -8.46 1.44 24.10
C ASP A 12 -9.78 1.09 23.36
N GLY A 13 -9.67 0.29 22.29
CA GLY A 13 -10.78 -0.09 21.43
C GLY A 13 -11.63 -1.25 21.96
N SER A 14 -12.82 -1.38 21.38
CA SER A 14 -13.71 -2.51 21.58
C SER A 14 -13.47 -3.61 20.54
N SER A 15 -13.80 -4.86 20.90
CA SER A 15 -13.66 -5.99 19.97
C SER A 15 -14.56 -5.82 18.75
N ALA A 16 -13.95 -5.99 17.56
CA ALA A 16 -14.61 -5.90 16.25
C ALA A 16 -13.91 -6.84 15.26
N GLN A 17 -14.40 -6.87 14.02
CA GLN A 17 -13.72 -7.50 12.92
C GLN A 17 -13.19 -6.42 11.96
N LEU A 18 -12.07 -6.70 11.27
CA LEU A 18 -11.51 -5.74 10.32
C LEU A 18 -12.52 -5.35 9.23
N GLY A 19 -13.37 -6.28 8.80
CA GLY A 19 -14.44 -6.01 7.84
C GLY A 19 -15.41 -4.93 8.27
N ASP A 20 -15.65 -4.76 9.58
CA ASP A 20 -16.54 -3.74 10.14
C ASP A 20 -15.99 -2.31 9.93
N ALA A 21 -14.67 -2.18 9.75
CA ALA A 21 -13.97 -0.92 9.52
C ALA A 21 -13.72 -0.60 8.03
N LEU A 22 -14.16 -1.46 7.10
CA LEU A 22 -13.87 -1.33 5.67
C LEU A 22 -15.09 -0.95 4.84
N SER A 23 -14.94 0.03 3.97
CA SER A 23 -15.86 0.30 2.86
C SER A 23 -15.54 -0.57 1.64
N THR A 24 -14.25 -0.86 1.44
CA THR A 24 -13.76 -1.60 0.27
C THR A 24 -12.67 -2.58 0.68
N LEU A 25 -12.78 -3.79 0.15
CA LEU A 25 -11.71 -4.78 0.11
C LEU A 25 -11.75 -5.44 -1.27
N GLU A 26 -10.84 -5.07 -2.13
CA GLU A 26 -10.79 -5.58 -3.51
C GLU A 26 -9.37 -5.98 -3.91
N SER A 27 -9.22 -6.87 -4.87
CA SER A 27 -7.93 -7.19 -5.49
C SER A 27 -7.89 -6.70 -6.93
N GLY A 28 -6.70 -6.48 -7.45
CA GLY A 28 -6.52 -6.19 -8.85
C GLY A 28 -6.77 -7.40 -9.75
N SER A 29 -6.37 -7.25 -10.98
CA SER A 29 -6.49 -8.27 -12.02
C SER A 29 -5.29 -8.23 -12.96
N ARG A 30 -5.03 -9.35 -13.62
CA ARG A 30 -3.99 -9.47 -14.63
C ARG A 30 -4.62 -9.51 -16.02
N PRO A 31 -4.08 -8.78 -17.02
CA PRO A 31 -4.50 -8.92 -18.40
C PRO A 31 -4.18 -10.32 -18.95
N LYS A 32 -4.99 -10.85 -19.84
CA LYS A 32 -4.83 -12.20 -20.43
C LYS A 32 -3.49 -12.39 -21.16
N GLY A 33 -2.89 -11.32 -21.67
CA GLY A 33 -1.57 -11.34 -22.34
C GLY A 33 -0.38 -11.22 -21.40
N GLY A 34 -0.61 -11.06 -20.10
CA GLY A 34 0.47 -10.78 -19.13
C GLY A 34 0.76 -9.28 -18.99
N ALA A 35 1.94 -8.97 -18.44
CA ALA A 35 2.41 -7.60 -18.29
C ALA A 35 3.07 -7.10 -19.58
N GLU A 36 3.00 -5.78 -19.78
CA GLU A 36 3.66 -5.06 -20.87
C GLU A 36 4.98 -4.44 -20.38
N LEU A 37 5.80 -3.96 -21.34
CA LEU A 37 7.09 -3.32 -21.04
C LEU A 37 6.94 -1.85 -20.67
N ASP A 38 5.83 -1.23 -21.08
CA ASP A 38 5.48 0.16 -20.78
C ASP A 38 3.97 0.32 -20.59
N GLY A 39 3.52 1.49 -20.19
CA GLY A 39 2.10 1.81 -19.98
C GLY A 39 1.79 2.30 -18.57
N ILE A 40 0.66 1.84 -18.01
CA ILE A 40 0.27 2.15 -16.64
C ILE A 40 0.90 1.15 -15.67
N PRO A 41 1.59 1.60 -14.60
CA PRO A 41 2.20 0.72 -13.61
C PRO A 41 1.17 -0.21 -12.96
N SER A 42 1.51 -1.50 -12.90
CA SER A 42 0.74 -2.55 -12.24
C SER A 42 1.53 -3.04 -11.04
N ILE A 43 1.18 -2.54 -9.86
CA ILE A 43 1.89 -2.80 -8.61
C ILE A 43 1.79 -4.27 -8.24
N GLY A 44 2.94 -4.91 -8.04
CA GLY A 44 3.08 -6.27 -7.54
C GLY A 44 3.81 -6.32 -6.19
N ALA A 45 3.97 -7.54 -5.66
CA ALA A 45 4.68 -7.77 -4.39
C ALA A 45 6.12 -7.30 -4.42
N GLU A 46 6.73 -7.47 -5.58
CA GLU A 46 8.11 -7.12 -5.86
C GLU A 46 8.40 -5.62 -5.75
N ASN A 47 7.35 -4.80 -5.87
CA ASN A 47 7.45 -3.34 -5.82
C ASN A 47 7.16 -2.81 -4.41
N ILE A 48 6.28 -3.50 -3.65
CA ILE A 48 5.85 -3.03 -2.33
C ILE A 48 6.97 -3.29 -1.32
N GLU A 49 7.41 -2.20 -0.70
CA GLU A 49 8.17 -2.21 0.53
C GLU A 49 7.31 -1.58 1.65
N ARG A 50 7.85 -0.79 2.52
CA ARG A 50 7.05 0.02 3.45
C ARG A 50 6.60 1.32 2.78
N PHE A 51 5.60 1.99 3.33
CA PHE A 51 5.18 3.31 2.85
C PHE A 51 6.37 4.29 2.74
N GLY A 52 6.44 4.99 1.62
CA GLY A 52 7.56 5.87 1.25
C GLY A 52 8.73 5.15 0.57
N GLN A 53 8.69 3.83 0.43
CA GLN A 53 9.69 3.03 -0.29
C GLN A 53 9.01 2.14 -1.32
N TYR A 54 9.54 2.15 -2.54
CA TYR A 54 9.01 1.41 -3.66
C TYR A 54 10.13 1.04 -4.63
N ASP A 55 10.15 -0.20 -5.10
CA ASP A 55 11.14 -0.68 -6.06
C ASP A 55 10.65 -0.43 -7.50
N TYR A 56 11.08 0.68 -8.08
CA TYR A 56 10.76 1.07 -9.45
C TYR A 56 11.48 0.22 -10.51
N THR A 57 12.53 -0.53 -10.14
CA THR A 57 13.32 -1.33 -11.09
C THR A 57 12.62 -2.61 -11.54
N LYS A 58 11.62 -3.05 -10.78
CA LYS A 58 10.86 -4.28 -11.01
C LYS A 58 9.44 -4.01 -11.52
N GLU A 59 9.20 -2.84 -12.05
CA GLU A 59 7.87 -2.47 -12.51
C GLU A 59 7.40 -3.32 -13.67
N LYS A 60 6.12 -3.61 -13.63
CA LYS A 60 5.34 -4.21 -14.71
C LYS A 60 4.25 -3.24 -15.08
N PHE A 61 3.83 -3.29 -16.33
CA PHE A 61 2.86 -2.35 -16.85
C PHE A 61 1.66 -3.08 -17.44
N ILE A 62 0.56 -2.35 -17.58
CA ILE A 62 -0.64 -2.74 -18.31
C ILE A 62 -0.97 -1.66 -19.33
N SER A 63 -1.61 -2.03 -20.43
CA SER A 63 -1.98 -1.05 -21.46
C SER A 63 -2.97 -0.02 -20.93
N HIS A 64 -2.93 1.18 -21.48
CA HIS A 64 -3.90 2.23 -21.19
C HIS A 64 -5.34 1.78 -21.47
N GLU A 65 -5.53 0.97 -22.50
CA GLU A 65 -6.83 0.44 -22.86
C GLU A 65 -7.36 -0.55 -21.81
N TYR A 66 -6.50 -1.44 -21.33
CA TYR A 66 -6.85 -2.36 -20.24
C TYR A 66 -7.17 -1.59 -18.97
N PHE A 67 -6.34 -0.61 -18.60
CA PHE A 67 -6.57 0.22 -17.43
C PHE A 67 -7.92 0.93 -17.45
N LYS A 68 -8.31 1.50 -18.59
CA LYS A 68 -9.63 2.18 -18.76
C LYS A 68 -10.83 1.26 -18.55
N ARG A 69 -10.66 -0.05 -18.74
CA ARG A 69 -11.73 -1.06 -18.56
C ARG A 69 -11.76 -1.64 -17.14
N LEU A 70 -10.80 -1.29 -16.29
CA LEU A 70 -10.77 -1.79 -14.92
C LEU A 70 -11.97 -1.24 -14.14
N ASN A 71 -12.70 -2.14 -13.50
CA ASN A 71 -13.76 -1.82 -12.54
C ASN A 71 -13.33 -2.05 -11.09
N ARG A 72 -12.10 -2.52 -10.87
CA ARG A 72 -11.49 -2.76 -9.56
C ARG A 72 -9.96 -2.76 -9.67
N GLY A 73 -9.29 -2.58 -8.54
CA GLY A 73 -7.82 -2.62 -8.49
C GLY A 73 -7.16 -1.33 -8.98
N VAL A 74 -7.92 -0.29 -9.28
CA VAL A 74 -7.40 1.05 -9.54
C VAL A 74 -7.04 1.70 -8.22
N VAL A 75 -5.81 2.20 -8.13
CA VAL A 75 -5.27 2.78 -6.89
C VAL A 75 -5.62 4.26 -6.80
N HIS A 76 -6.10 4.68 -5.64
CA HIS A 76 -6.37 6.07 -5.30
C HIS A 76 -5.51 6.53 -4.12
N SER A 77 -5.36 7.83 -3.96
CA SER A 77 -4.70 8.40 -2.78
C SER A 77 -5.46 8.02 -1.51
N GLY A 78 -4.75 7.53 -0.50
CA GLY A 78 -5.31 7.00 0.73
C GLY A 78 -5.55 5.47 0.72
N ASP A 79 -5.38 4.78 -0.40
CA ASP A 79 -5.53 3.33 -0.44
C ASP A 79 -4.43 2.62 0.36
N VAL A 80 -4.83 1.70 1.22
CA VAL A 80 -3.91 0.81 1.92
C VAL A 80 -3.76 -0.47 1.11
N LEU A 81 -2.52 -0.87 0.87
CA LEU A 81 -2.15 -1.98 0.00
C LEU A 81 -1.63 -3.14 0.85
N LEU A 82 -2.32 -4.28 0.83
CA LEU A 82 -1.94 -5.50 1.55
C LEU A 82 -1.57 -6.60 0.56
N TYR A 83 -0.33 -7.07 0.63
CA TYR A 83 0.08 -8.24 -0.15
C TYR A 83 -0.47 -9.53 0.47
N LYS A 84 -1.13 -10.35 -0.35
CA LYS A 84 -1.97 -11.45 0.14
C LYS A 84 -1.45 -12.85 -0.11
N ASP A 85 -0.41 -13.06 -0.93
CA ASP A 85 0.00 -14.38 -1.40
C ASP A 85 1.50 -14.68 -1.17
N GLY A 86 1.83 -15.94 -0.89
CA GLY A 86 3.21 -16.45 -0.86
C GLY A 86 4.07 -15.90 0.28
N ALA A 87 5.39 -15.86 0.07
CA ALA A 87 6.39 -15.51 1.09
C ALA A 87 6.30 -14.07 1.61
N TYR A 88 5.64 -13.18 0.88
CA TYR A 88 5.50 -11.77 1.24
C TYR A 88 4.13 -11.42 1.84
N THR A 89 3.28 -12.43 2.10
CA THR A 89 1.96 -12.24 2.71
C THR A 89 2.07 -11.40 3.98
N GLY A 90 1.23 -10.36 4.06
CA GLY A 90 1.24 -9.42 5.18
C GLY A 90 2.17 -8.23 5.01
N LYS A 91 2.89 -8.07 3.88
CA LYS A 91 3.50 -6.78 3.54
C LYS A 91 2.42 -5.72 3.34
N VAL A 92 2.62 -4.55 3.90
CA VAL A 92 1.68 -3.43 3.84
C VAL A 92 2.38 -2.16 3.37
N SER A 93 1.75 -1.46 2.45
CA SER A 93 2.12 -0.10 2.04
C SER A 93 0.85 0.73 1.87
N MET A 94 0.98 1.96 1.41
CA MET A 94 -0.17 2.77 1.01
C MET A 94 0.18 3.68 -0.15
N ALA A 95 -0.85 4.12 -0.87
CA ALA A 95 -0.75 5.15 -1.89
C ALA A 95 -1.18 6.49 -1.29
N LEU A 96 -0.38 7.53 -1.48
CA LEU A 96 -0.69 8.87 -0.97
C LEU A 96 0.01 9.94 -1.82
N ASP A 97 -0.73 11.00 -2.19
CA ASP A 97 -0.18 12.19 -2.86
C ASP A 97 0.69 11.89 -4.10
N GLY A 98 0.23 10.92 -4.91
CA GLY A 98 0.93 10.49 -6.11
C GLY A 98 2.09 9.51 -5.87
N PHE A 99 2.33 9.07 -4.63
CA PHE A 99 3.21 7.95 -4.33
C PHE A 99 2.42 6.63 -4.36
N PRO A 100 2.92 5.52 -4.94
CA PRO A 100 4.16 5.44 -5.72
C PRO A 100 4.02 6.04 -7.13
N HIS A 101 2.80 6.17 -7.65
CA HIS A 101 2.44 6.75 -8.92
C HIS A 101 1.13 7.51 -8.82
N ALA A 102 1.02 8.60 -9.60
CA ALA A 102 -0.23 9.37 -9.70
C ALA A 102 -1.38 8.56 -10.36
N GLN A 103 -1.02 7.60 -11.21
CA GLN A 103 -1.94 6.68 -11.85
C GLN A 103 -1.31 5.29 -11.90
N CYS A 104 -1.97 4.31 -11.29
CA CYS A 104 -1.54 2.91 -11.27
C CYS A 104 -2.69 1.98 -10.90
N ALA A 105 -2.46 0.69 -11.09
CA ALA A 105 -3.35 -0.37 -10.62
C ALA A 105 -2.56 -1.37 -9.77
N VAL A 106 -3.23 -2.22 -9.02
CA VAL A 106 -2.62 -3.38 -8.38
C VAL A 106 -2.87 -4.65 -9.20
N ASN A 107 -1.97 -5.61 -9.11
CA ASN A 107 -2.18 -6.93 -9.68
C ASN A 107 -3.07 -7.80 -8.77
N GLU A 108 -3.33 -9.05 -9.17
CA GLU A 108 -4.18 -9.99 -8.46
C GLU A 108 -3.65 -10.42 -7.08
N HIS A 109 -2.39 -10.14 -6.75
CA HIS A 109 -1.73 -10.52 -5.50
C HIS A 109 -1.83 -9.47 -4.40
N ILE A 110 -2.45 -8.33 -4.68
CA ILE A 110 -2.60 -7.23 -3.72
C ILE A 110 -4.07 -6.96 -3.47
N PHE A 111 -4.42 -6.80 -2.21
CA PHE A 111 -5.68 -6.19 -1.79
C PHE A 111 -5.53 -4.68 -1.62
N ILE A 112 -6.52 -3.94 -2.11
CA ILE A 112 -6.78 -2.55 -1.75
C ILE A 112 -7.79 -2.55 -0.61
N LEU A 113 -7.47 -1.85 0.47
CA LEU A 113 -8.36 -1.64 1.60
C LEU A 113 -8.66 -0.15 1.73
N ARG A 114 -9.96 0.20 1.85
CA ARG A 114 -10.43 1.56 2.12
C ARG A 114 -11.25 1.56 3.39
N PRO A 115 -11.02 2.51 4.29
CA PRO A 115 -11.79 2.63 5.52
C PRO A 115 -13.23 3.06 5.24
N ASN A 116 -14.11 2.86 6.23
CA ASN A 116 -15.48 3.35 6.20
C ASN A 116 -15.71 4.44 7.26
N GLU A 117 -16.97 4.83 7.46
CA GLU A 117 -17.34 5.89 8.40
C GLU A 117 -17.13 5.52 9.87
N LEU A 118 -17.05 4.22 10.22
CA LEU A 118 -16.77 3.78 11.60
C LEU A 118 -15.28 3.92 11.95
N ALA A 119 -14.41 3.89 10.96
CA ALA A 119 -12.96 4.06 11.12
C ALA A 119 -12.41 4.97 10.00
N PRO A 120 -12.75 6.27 9.96
CA PRO A 120 -12.55 7.14 8.79
C PRO A 120 -11.09 7.62 8.65
N SER A 121 -10.13 6.69 8.76
CA SER A 121 -8.70 6.99 8.64
C SER A 121 -7.96 5.89 7.92
N SER A 122 -7.42 6.21 6.74
CA SER A 122 -6.48 5.34 6.02
C SER A 122 -5.17 5.15 6.80
N PHE A 123 -4.74 6.15 7.55
CA PHE A 123 -3.53 6.05 8.37
C PHE A 123 -3.75 5.10 9.55
N PHE A 124 -4.89 5.19 10.24
CA PHE A 124 -5.24 4.22 11.28
C PHE A 124 -5.25 2.80 10.72
N LEU A 125 -5.90 2.58 9.57
CA LEU A 125 -5.97 1.28 8.90
C LEU A 125 -4.57 0.77 8.51
N TYR A 126 -3.68 1.64 8.01
CA TYR A 126 -2.29 1.31 7.71
C TYR A 126 -1.53 0.82 8.95
N PHE A 127 -1.59 1.56 10.05
CA PHE A 127 -0.93 1.19 11.30
C PHE A 127 -1.55 -0.05 11.95
N LEU A 128 -2.87 -0.25 11.82
CA LEU A 128 -3.57 -1.45 12.26
C LEU A 128 -3.01 -2.71 11.58
N LEU A 129 -2.78 -2.66 10.27
CA LEU A 129 -2.19 -3.77 9.53
C LEU A 129 -0.69 -3.95 9.81
N LEU A 130 0.02 -2.91 10.24
CA LEU A 130 1.42 -2.99 10.66
C LEU A 130 1.59 -3.48 12.10
N ASN A 131 0.55 -3.43 12.92
CA ASN A 131 0.59 -3.94 14.28
C ASN A 131 1.05 -5.40 14.29
N SER A 132 1.97 -5.75 15.19
CA SER A 132 2.64 -7.06 15.21
C SER A 132 1.66 -8.22 15.40
N GLU A 133 0.67 -8.05 16.28
CA GLU A 133 -0.34 -9.07 16.57
C GLU A 133 -1.25 -9.31 15.35
N ASN A 134 -1.73 -8.24 14.73
CA ASN A 134 -2.57 -8.30 13.53
C ASN A 134 -1.83 -8.90 12.36
N LYS A 135 -0.57 -8.51 12.16
CA LYS A 135 0.30 -9.04 11.11
C LYS A 135 0.57 -10.54 11.31
N GLN A 136 0.85 -10.95 12.54
CA GLN A 136 1.05 -12.37 12.87
C GLN A 136 -0.23 -13.19 12.67
N ALA A 137 -1.38 -12.63 13.06
CA ALA A 137 -2.67 -13.29 12.86
C ALA A 137 -3.01 -13.45 11.36
N LEU A 138 -2.76 -12.44 10.53
CA LEU A 138 -2.90 -12.54 9.07
C LEU A 138 -1.96 -13.59 8.48
N PHE A 139 -0.68 -13.58 8.88
CA PHE A 139 0.28 -14.57 8.41
C PHE A 139 -0.10 -16.00 8.81
N SER A 140 -0.56 -16.21 10.05
CA SER A 140 -1.03 -17.52 10.52
C SER A 140 -2.22 -18.02 9.73
N ARG A 141 -3.18 -17.14 9.39
CA ARG A 141 -4.33 -17.49 8.53
C ARG A 141 -3.91 -17.87 7.12
N ALA A 142 -2.97 -17.13 6.53
CA ALA A 142 -2.43 -17.45 5.21
C ALA A 142 -1.72 -18.80 5.19
N SER A 143 -0.94 -19.09 6.24
CA SER A 143 -0.09 -20.30 6.33
C SER A 143 -0.85 -21.56 6.71
N SER A 144 -2.09 -21.46 7.18
CA SER A 144 -2.93 -22.60 7.54
C SER A 144 -3.35 -23.47 6.35
N LYS A 145 -3.10 -23.01 5.12
CA LYS A 145 -3.40 -23.72 3.87
C LYS A 145 -2.19 -24.50 3.37
N ALA A 146 -2.35 -25.79 3.18
CA ALA A 146 -1.26 -26.73 2.98
C ALA A 146 -0.45 -26.60 1.67
N ALA A 147 -0.94 -25.91 0.63
CA ALA A 147 -0.29 -25.92 -0.69
C ALA A 147 0.36 -24.59 -1.08
N GLN A 148 -0.27 -23.47 -0.78
CA GLN A 148 0.26 -22.14 -1.09
C GLN A 148 -0.29 -21.12 -0.08
N PRO A 149 0.57 -20.49 0.73
CA PRO A 149 0.13 -19.44 1.64
C PRO A 149 -0.61 -18.33 0.89
N GLY A 150 -1.74 -17.92 1.40
CA GLY A 150 -2.50 -16.84 0.79
C GLY A 150 -3.75 -16.48 1.56
N LEU A 151 -4.08 -15.19 1.58
CA LEU A 151 -5.27 -14.63 2.20
C LEU A 151 -6.40 -14.50 1.17
N ASN A 152 -7.60 -14.89 1.55
CA ASN A 152 -8.81 -14.49 0.84
C ASN A 152 -9.50 -13.33 1.57
N GLN A 153 -10.52 -12.76 0.93
CA GLN A 153 -11.25 -11.61 1.50
C GLN A 153 -11.93 -11.95 2.83
N THR A 154 -12.45 -13.16 2.99
CA THR A 154 -13.12 -13.58 4.24
C THR A 154 -12.11 -13.60 5.39
N GLU A 155 -10.91 -14.15 5.17
CA GLU A 155 -9.86 -14.20 6.18
C GLU A 155 -9.38 -12.82 6.62
N VAL A 156 -9.32 -11.87 5.69
CA VAL A 156 -9.00 -10.47 6.00
C VAL A 156 -10.16 -9.82 6.76
N LYS A 157 -11.39 -9.94 6.27
CA LYS A 157 -12.57 -9.31 6.89
C LYS A 157 -12.85 -9.82 8.30
N THR A 158 -12.65 -11.11 8.55
CA THR A 158 -12.90 -11.72 9.87
C THR A 158 -11.71 -11.63 10.83
N LEU A 159 -10.65 -10.87 10.49
CA LEU A 159 -9.55 -10.64 11.43
C LEU A 159 -10.10 -9.93 12.67
N PRO A 160 -9.95 -10.50 13.88
CA PRO A 160 -10.31 -9.82 15.12
C PRO A 160 -9.39 -8.59 15.30
N ILE A 161 -9.99 -7.48 15.60
CA ILE A 161 -9.29 -6.21 15.87
C ILE A 161 -9.90 -5.53 17.09
N LEU A 162 -9.22 -4.51 17.58
CA LEU A 162 -9.80 -3.52 18.47
C LEU A 162 -10.17 -2.28 17.67
N LEU A 163 -11.42 -1.83 17.79
CA LEU A 163 -11.90 -0.63 17.12
C LEU A 163 -12.13 0.47 18.16
N PRO A 164 -11.29 1.51 18.18
CA PRO A 164 -11.46 2.65 19.06
C PRO A 164 -12.70 3.48 18.69
N LYS A 165 -13.09 4.38 19.60
CA LYS A 165 -14.10 5.39 19.28
C LYS A 165 -13.62 6.28 18.14
N ILE A 166 -14.57 6.70 17.30
CA ILE A 166 -14.28 7.48 16.09
C ILE A 166 -13.49 8.77 16.40
N GLU A 167 -13.79 9.43 17.52
CA GLU A 167 -13.10 10.65 17.93
C GLU A 167 -11.60 10.41 18.16
N LYS A 168 -11.24 9.24 18.71
CA LYS A 168 -9.84 8.84 18.94
C LYS A 168 -9.12 8.52 17.63
N ILE A 169 -9.81 7.91 16.68
CA ILE A 169 -9.28 7.63 15.35
C ILE A 169 -9.01 8.95 14.61
N VAL A 170 -9.95 9.91 14.69
CA VAL A 170 -9.81 11.24 14.07
C VAL A 170 -8.68 12.05 14.74
N GLU A 171 -8.55 12.00 16.07
CA GLU A 171 -7.45 12.65 16.79
C GLU A 171 -6.08 12.08 16.36
N PHE A 172 -5.98 10.76 16.25
CA PHE A 172 -4.81 10.08 15.74
C PHE A 172 -4.49 10.50 14.30
N ASP A 173 -5.52 10.47 13.42
CA ASP A 173 -5.39 10.86 12.02
C ASP A 173 -4.82 12.28 11.89
N ASN A 174 -5.43 13.25 12.57
CA ASN A 174 -4.97 14.65 12.56
C ASN A 174 -3.53 14.81 13.05
N THR A 175 -3.11 14.01 14.03
CA THR A 175 -1.75 14.03 14.57
C THR A 175 -0.74 13.45 13.59
N ILE A 176 -1.12 12.38 12.88
CA ILE A 176 -0.20 11.62 12.04
C ILE A 176 -0.16 12.13 10.59
N ALA A 177 -1.24 12.71 10.08
CA ALA A 177 -1.38 13.15 8.70
C ALA A 177 -0.21 14.01 8.19
N PRO A 178 0.27 15.04 8.91
CA PRO A 178 1.38 15.86 8.43
C PRO A 178 2.66 15.04 8.17
N PHE A 179 2.93 14.03 8.99
CA PHE A 179 4.10 13.16 8.83
C PHE A 179 3.93 12.22 7.64
N MET A 180 2.74 11.66 7.46
CA MET A 180 2.45 10.76 6.34
C MET A 180 2.53 11.51 5.00
N HIS A 181 1.98 12.71 4.90
CA HIS A 181 2.11 13.56 3.72
C HIS A 181 3.57 13.96 3.45
N GLN A 182 4.34 14.24 4.51
CA GLN A 182 5.77 14.54 4.35
C GLN A 182 6.57 13.33 3.86
N ILE A 183 6.24 12.11 4.31
CA ILE A 183 6.86 10.87 3.80
C ILE A 183 6.55 10.70 2.30
N ALA A 184 5.30 10.88 1.88
CA ALA A 184 4.91 10.79 0.47
C ALA A 184 5.64 11.82 -0.38
N LYS A 185 5.71 13.07 0.09
CA LYS A 185 6.43 14.16 -0.58
C LYS A 185 7.91 13.82 -0.75
N ASN A 186 8.58 13.37 0.32
CA ASN A 186 10.00 13.00 0.28
C ASN A 186 10.23 11.81 -0.68
N ALA A 187 9.35 10.82 -0.69
CA ALA A 187 9.44 9.68 -1.60
C ALA A 187 9.34 10.10 -3.07
N ASN A 188 8.39 10.99 -3.38
CA ASN A 188 8.23 11.54 -4.74
C ASN A 188 9.44 12.40 -5.15
N GLU A 189 10.02 13.17 -4.23
CA GLU A 189 11.21 13.97 -4.48
C GLU A 189 12.44 13.08 -4.71
N ASN A 190 12.66 12.08 -3.87
CA ASN A 190 13.72 11.10 -4.02
C ASN A 190 13.67 10.38 -5.37
N ARG A 191 12.48 10.03 -5.85
CA ARG A 191 12.28 9.46 -7.18
C ARG A 191 12.76 10.42 -8.28
N LYS A 192 12.35 11.69 -8.21
CA LYS A 192 12.76 12.72 -9.17
C LYS A 192 14.28 12.91 -9.17
N LEU A 193 14.88 13.00 -7.98
CA LEU A 193 16.33 13.14 -7.83
C LEU A 193 17.10 11.93 -8.36
N SER A 194 16.60 10.71 -8.12
CA SER A 194 17.19 9.49 -8.70
C SER A 194 17.14 9.51 -10.22
N THR A 195 16.00 9.85 -10.81
CA THR A 195 15.85 9.95 -12.26
C THR A 195 16.80 11.02 -12.85
N LEU A 196 16.91 12.17 -12.19
CA LEU A 196 17.82 13.25 -12.61
C LEU A 196 19.26 12.79 -12.55
N ARG A 197 19.69 12.18 -11.45
CA ARG A 197 21.04 11.61 -11.29
C ARG A 197 21.35 10.62 -12.42
N ASP A 198 20.46 9.67 -12.66
CA ASP A 198 20.66 8.59 -13.63
C ASP A 198 20.68 9.11 -15.08
N THR A 199 20.02 10.25 -15.32
CA THR A 199 20.06 10.94 -16.61
C THR A 199 21.34 11.77 -16.80
N LEU A 200 21.80 12.46 -15.74
CA LEU A 200 22.94 13.40 -15.84
C LEU A 200 24.28 12.70 -15.68
N LEU A 201 24.38 11.69 -14.82
CA LEU A 201 25.66 11.03 -14.52
C LEU A 201 26.38 10.48 -15.77
N PRO A 202 25.72 9.76 -16.72
CA PRO A 202 26.35 9.30 -17.93
C PRO A 202 26.87 10.48 -18.81
N LYS A 203 26.11 11.58 -18.88
CA LYS A 203 26.49 12.78 -19.68
C LYS A 203 27.66 13.53 -19.07
N LEU A 204 27.74 13.59 -17.76
CA LEU A 204 28.90 14.15 -17.05
C LEU A 204 30.15 13.28 -17.26
N LEU A 205 30.01 11.96 -17.16
CA LEU A 205 31.14 11.04 -17.33
C LEU A 205 31.65 10.99 -18.77
N SER A 206 30.78 11.20 -19.78
CA SER A 206 31.15 11.28 -21.18
C SER A 206 31.71 12.65 -21.61
N GLY A 207 31.62 13.67 -20.74
CA GLY A 207 32.02 15.05 -21.08
C GLY A 207 31.00 15.77 -21.97
N GLU A 208 29.83 15.22 -22.23
CA GLU A 208 28.74 15.87 -22.99
C GLU A 208 28.24 17.14 -22.28
N ILE A 209 28.26 17.14 -20.95
CA ILE A 209 27.95 18.31 -20.11
C ILE A 209 29.10 18.52 -19.10
N SER A 210 29.34 19.76 -18.72
CA SER A 210 30.30 20.11 -17.66
C SER A 210 29.58 20.89 -16.54
N VAL A 211 30.08 20.74 -15.33
CA VAL A 211 29.67 21.57 -14.18
C VAL A 211 30.69 22.72 -14.10
N ASN A 212 30.26 23.93 -14.39
CA ASN A 212 31.07 25.15 -14.20
C ASN A 212 30.86 25.69 -12.78
#